data_4b303ba56bce65936d218e1a636c965e
#
_entry.id   4b303ba56bce65936d218e1a636c965e
#
_cell.length_a   1.000
_cell.length_b   1.000
_cell.length_c   1.000
_cell.angle_alpha   90.00
_cell.angle_beta   90.00
_cell.angle_gamma   90.00
#
_symmetry.space_group_name_H-M   'P 1'
#
loop_
_entity.id
_entity.type
_entity.pdbx_description
1 polymer ?
#
loop_
_entity_poly.entity_id
_entity_poly.type
_entity_poly.pdbx_seq_one_letter_code
_entity_poly.pdbx_strand_id
1 'polypeptide(L)'
;MSITSKRELFDRELQKLYHAEIEILDLHSDLADAAASDEVETIFGGHEGDTVAQIDRIEAIFAALDMEPREQGSPIMEGLLAEKDQFVLDVEDDDLRDLDVISIGMINERLEITLLDRLILVADELGLPEPTVSNLQENRSEAQAALERMQQFLEDRRVGQSS
;
A
#
# COMPACT_ATOMS: atom_id res chain seq x y z
N MET A 1 14.12 -20.67 5.33
CA MET A 1 15.44 -20.08 5.08
C MET A 1 15.77 -19.05 6.17
N SER A 2 16.95 -19.15 6.77
CA SER A 2 17.35 -18.22 7.84
C SER A 2 17.84 -16.90 7.27
N ILE A 3 17.43 -15.78 7.89
CA ILE A 3 17.95 -14.45 7.57
C ILE A 3 19.02 -14.13 8.61
N THR A 4 20.23 -13.88 8.16
CA THR A 4 21.40 -13.67 9.05
C THR A 4 22.11 -12.35 8.82
N SER A 5 21.70 -11.58 7.82
CA SER A 5 22.31 -10.27 7.51
C SER A 5 21.24 -9.22 7.20
N LYS A 6 21.63 -7.96 7.34
CA LYS A 6 20.77 -6.83 6.95
C LYS A 6 20.42 -6.86 5.48
N ARG A 7 21.36 -7.27 4.62
CA ARG A 7 21.12 -7.34 3.19
C ARG A 7 20.09 -8.41 2.84
N GLU A 8 20.20 -9.59 3.45
CA GLU A 8 19.19 -10.66 3.26
C GLU A 8 17.80 -10.21 3.71
N LEU A 9 17.73 -9.48 4.83
CA LEU A 9 16.47 -8.92 5.31
C LEU A 9 15.92 -7.91 4.31
N PHE A 10 16.76 -6.99 3.84
CA PHE A 10 16.37 -5.99 2.85
C PHE A 10 15.82 -6.65 1.58
N ASP A 11 16.54 -7.63 1.05
CA ASP A 11 16.15 -8.31 -0.19
C ASP A 11 14.80 -9.01 -0.04
N ARG A 12 14.58 -9.72 1.07
CA ARG A 12 13.30 -10.38 1.34
C ARG A 12 12.16 -9.38 1.47
N GLU A 13 12.37 -8.31 2.22
CA GLU A 13 11.33 -7.30 2.43
C GLU A 13 11.04 -6.49 1.18
N LEU A 14 12.03 -6.23 0.33
CA LEU A 14 11.83 -5.61 -0.97
C LEU A 14 10.97 -6.50 -1.88
N GLN A 15 11.22 -7.80 -1.88
CA GLN A 15 10.44 -8.78 -2.64
C GLN A 15 8.98 -8.83 -2.14
N LYS A 16 8.79 -8.74 -0.82
CA LYS A 16 7.45 -8.68 -0.22
C LYS A 16 6.72 -7.39 -0.60
N LEU A 17 7.42 -6.26 -0.59
CA LEU A 17 6.85 -4.98 -1.01
C LEU A 17 6.46 -5.01 -2.49
N TYR A 18 7.31 -5.58 -3.34
CA TYR A 18 7.03 -5.73 -4.76
C TYR A 18 5.74 -6.54 -4.99
N HIS A 19 5.62 -7.68 -4.31
CA HIS A 19 4.42 -8.51 -4.37
C HIS A 19 3.20 -7.72 -3.89
N ALA A 20 3.33 -7.01 -2.76
CA ALA A 20 2.24 -6.22 -2.21
C ALA A 20 1.74 -5.16 -3.20
N GLU A 21 2.64 -4.42 -3.84
CA GLU A 21 2.26 -3.38 -4.80
C GLU A 21 1.52 -3.96 -6.02
N ILE A 22 1.92 -5.13 -6.50
CA ILE A 22 1.23 -5.80 -7.59
C ILE A 22 -0.20 -6.18 -7.17
N GLU A 23 -0.37 -6.74 -5.97
CA GLU A 23 -1.68 -7.08 -5.42
C GLU A 23 -2.55 -5.82 -5.17
N ILE A 24 -1.93 -4.70 -4.81
CA ILE A 24 -2.60 -3.44 -4.54
C ILE A 24 -3.29 -2.87 -5.79
N LEU A 25 -2.77 -3.11 -6.98
CA LEU A 25 -3.46 -2.71 -8.21
C LEU A 25 -4.88 -3.30 -8.24
N ASP A 26 -4.99 -4.60 -8.00
CA ASP A 26 -6.28 -5.28 -7.95
C ASP A 26 -7.10 -4.84 -6.73
N LEU A 27 -6.46 -4.66 -5.59
CA LEU A 27 -7.13 -4.19 -4.37
C LEU A 27 -7.80 -2.83 -4.59
N HIS A 28 -7.07 -1.86 -5.17
CA HIS A 28 -7.63 -0.53 -5.42
C HIS A 28 -8.78 -0.58 -6.41
N SER A 29 -8.67 -1.40 -7.47
CA SER A 29 -9.75 -1.61 -8.43
C SER A 29 -10.99 -2.20 -7.75
N ASP A 30 -10.81 -3.22 -6.92
CA ASP A 30 -11.90 -3.85 -6.19
C ASP A 30 -12.58 -2.89 -5.20
N LEU A 31 -11.80 -2.06 -4.52
CA LEU A 31 -12.33 -1.06 -3.58
C LEU A 31 -13.08 0.04 -4.32
N ALA A 32 -12.59 0.48 -5.47
CA ALA A 32 -13.29 1.45 -6.31
C ALA A 32 -14.64 0.89 -6.79
N ASP A 33 -14.66 -0.38 -7.22
CA ASP A 33 -15.88 -1.05 -7.68
C ASP A 33 -16.90 -1.25 -6.55
N ALA A 34 -16.43 -1.49 -5.33
CA ALA A 34 -17.29 -1.69 -4.16
C ALA A 34 -17.80 -0.37 -3.58
N ALA A 35 -17.16 0.76 -3.88
CA ALA A 35 -17.55 2.06 -3.35
C ALA A 35 -18.95 2.45 -3.82
N ALA A 36 -19.74 3.03 -2.91
CA ALA A 36 -21.09 3.49 -3.20
C ALA A 36 -21.11 4.95 -3.64
N SER A 37 -20.24 5.80 -3.08
CA SER A 37 -20.18 7.22 -3.44
C SER A 37 -19.10 7.49 -4.47
N ASP A 38 -19.32 8.52 -5.29
CA ASP A 38 -18.33 8.99 -6.28
C ASP A 38 -17.04 9.45 -5.61
N GLU A 39 -17.14 10.01 -4.41
CA GLU A 39 -15.98 10.46 -3.63
C GLU A 39 -15.05 9.30 -3.29
N VAL A 40 -15.60 8.21 -2.75
CA VAL A 40 -14.81 7.03 -2.38
C VAL A 40 -14.30 6.29 -3.61
N GLU A 41 -15.11 6.17 -4.64
CA GLU A 41 -14.67 5.62 -5.93
C GLU A 41 -13.47 6.38 -6.48
N THR A 42 -13.51 7.70 -6.44
CA THR A 42 -12.42 8.56 -6.93
C THR A 42 -11.15 8.38 -6.09
N ILE A 43 -11.27 8.23 -4.77
CA ILE A 43 -10.11 7.99 -3.90
C ILE A 43 -9.32 6.77 -4.37
N PHE A 44 -9.99 5.67 -4.71
CA PHE A 44 -9.31 4.44 -5.12
C PHE A 44 -9.03 4.38 -6.62
N GLY A 45 -9.94 4.84 -7.46
CA GLY A 45 -9.74 4.86 -8.91
C GLY A 45 -8.64 5.79 -9.37
N GLY A 46 -8.36 6.86 -8.61
CA GLY A 46 -7.28 7.80 -8.91
C GLY A 46 -5.88 7.28 -8.56
N HIS A 47 -5.78 6.15 -7.85
CA HIS A 47 -4.50 5.61 -7.36
C HIS A 47 -3.79 4.65 -8.31
N GLU A 48 -4.43 4.20 -9.39
CA GLU A 48 -3.82 3.23 -10.30
C GLU A 48 -2.49 3.73 -10.87
N GLY A 49 -2.46 4.99 -11.33
CA GLY A 49 -1.26 5.60 -11.87
C GLY A 49 -0.13 5.71 -10.85
N ASP A 50 -0.48 6.07 -9.61
CA ASP A 50 0.49 6.16 -8.51
C ASP A 50 1.07 4.78 -8.20
N THR A 51 0.25 3.74 -8.16
CA THR A 51 0.71 2.38 -7.87
C THR A 51 1.63 1.85 -8.97
N VAL A 52 1.32 2.13 -10.23
CA VAL A 52 2.21 1.77 -11.36
C VAL A 52 3.56 2.47 -11.20
N ALA A 53 3.58 3.75 -10.86
CA ALA A 53 4.81 4.49 -10.63
C ALA A 53 5.61 3.93 -9.44
N GLN A 54 4.92 3.50 -8.37
CA GLN A 54 5.54 2.87 -7.21
C GLN A 54 6.19 1.54 -7.57
N ILE A 55 5.53 0.73 -8.39
CA ILE A 55 6.08 -0.53 -8.91
C ILE A 55 7.33 -0.26 -9.75
N ASP A 56 7.28 0.74 -10.63
CA ASP A 56 8.42 1.11 -11.46
C ASP A 56 9.64 1.52 -10.61
N ARG A 57 9.43 2.25 -9.51
CA ARG A 57 10.50 2.62 -8.58
C ARG A 57 11.11 1.41 -7.88
N ILE A 58 10.29 0.44 -7.49
CA ILE A 58 10.77 -0.81 -6.89
C ILE A 58 11.59 -1.61 -7.89
N GLU A 59 11.13 -1.70 -9.13
CA GLU A 59 11.88 -2.38 -10.20
C GLU A 59 13.22 -1.69 -10.46
N ALA A 60 13.27 -0.35 -10.40
CA ALA A 60 14.51 0.41 -10.51
C ALA A 60 15.48 0.09 -9.36
N ILE A 61 14.96 -0.15 -8.16
CA ILE A 61 15.79 -0.57 -7.00
C ILE A 61 16.40 -1.95 -7.27
N PHE A 62 15.61 -2.92 -7.73
CA PHE A 62 16.13 -4.24 -8.10
C PHE A 62 17.26 -4.11 -9.13
N ALA A 63 17.05 -3.32 -10.18
CA ALA A 63 18.05 -3.11 -11.23
C ALA A 63 19.35 -2.48 -10.68
N ALA A 64 19.22 -1.48 -9.79
CA ALA A 64 20.38 -0.82 -9.19
C ALA A 64 21.19 -1.75 -8.27
N LEU A 65 20.57 -2.79 -7.75
CA LEU A 65 21.19 -3.79 -6.88
C LEU A 65 21.62 -5.05 -7.63
N ASP A 66 21.55 -5.03 -8.98
CA ASP A 66 21.84 -6.18 -9.84
C ASP A 66 20.99 -7.41 -9.49
N MET A 67 19.72 -7.19 -9.16
CA MET A 67 18.74 -8.23 -8.82
C MET A 67 17.65 -8.30 -9.88
N GLU A 68 17.22 -9.51 -10.19
CA GLU A 68 15.99 -9.69 -10.97
C GLU A 68 14.78 -9.37 -10.09
N PRO A 69 13.78 -8.61 -10.59
CA PRO A 69 12.53 -8.42 -9.86
C PRO A 69 11.90 -9.77 -9.52
N ARG A 70 11.58 -9.95 -8.24
CA ARG A 70 11.01 -11.20 -7.72
C ARG A 70 10.01 -10.88 -6.64
N GLU A 71 8.89 -11.61 -6.63
CA GLU A 71 7.86 -11.48 -5.61
C GLU A 71 8.08 -12.47 -4.48
N GLN A 72 7.79 -12.02 -3.27
CA GLN A 72 7.65 -12.86 -2.08
C GLN A 72 6.30 -12.60 -1.46
N GLY A 73 5.43 -13.59 -1.45
CA GLY A 73 4.12 -13.49 -0.81
C GLY A 73 4.21 -13.27 0.70
N SER A 74 3.17 -12.68 1.27
CA SER A 74 3.09 -12.34 2.69
C SER A 74 1.72 -12.68 3.25
N PRO A 75 1.64 -13.41 4.37
CA PRO A 75 0.36 -13.69 5.03
C PRO A 75 -0.41 -12.44 5.44
N ILE A 76 0.27 -11.33 5.74
CA ILE A 76 -0.40 -10.07 6.08
C ILE A 76 -1.19 -9.55 4.88
N MET A 77 -0.57 -9.49 3.70
CA MET A 77 -1.26 -9.04 2.49
C MET A 77 -2.37 -10.00 2.09
N GLU A 78 -2.11 -11.30 2.16
CA GLU A 78 -3.13 -12.32 1.89
C GLU A 78 -4.32 -12.18 2.83
N GLY A 79 -4.06 -11.91 4.12
CA GLY A 79 -5.08 -11.67 5.12
C GLY A 79 -5.91 -10.41 4.84
N LEU A 80 -5.28 -9.33 4.40
CA LEU A 80 -5.97 -8.10 4.04
C LEU A 80 -6.90 -8.32 2.84
N LEU A 81 -6.42 -9.02 1.82
CA LEU A 81 -7.23 -9.35 0.64
C LEU A 81 -8.41 -10.25 1.02
N ALA A 82 -8.18 -11.23 1.88
CA ALA A 82 -9.23 -12.12 2.38
C ALA A 82 -10.28 -11.36 3.20
N GLU A 83 -9.84 -10.41 4.05
CA GLU A 83 -10.73 -9.54 4.82
C GLU A 83 -11.65 -8.75 3.89
N LYS A 84 -11.09 -8.13 2.87
CA LYS A 84 -11.85 -7.41 1.86
C LYS A 84 -12.87 -8.33 1.17
N ASP A 85 -12.42 -9.48 0.69
CA ASP A 85 -13.28 -10.41 -0.05
C ASP A 85 -14.42 -10.96 0.80
N GLN A 86 -14.15 -11.18 2.08
CA GLN A 86 -15.13 -11.78 2.99
C GLN A 86 -16.16 -10.77 3.51
N PHE A 87 -15.76 -9.53 3.79
CA PHE A 87 -16.60 -8.63 4.57
C PHE A 87 -17.14 -7.41 3.82
N VAL A 88 -16.42 -6.84 2.88
CA VAL A 88 -16.82 -5.58 2.26
C VAL A 88 -18.18 -5.69 1.56
N LEU A 89 -18.40 -6.73 0.78
CA LEU A 89 -19.65 -6.92 0.04
C LEU A 89 -20.81 -7.43 0.90
N ASP A 90 -20.54 -7.84 2.15
CA ASP A 90 -21.60 -8.21 3.09
C ASP A 90 -22.31 -6.96 3.66
N VAL A 91 -21.71 -5.80 3.50
CA VAL A 91 -22.32 -4.54 3.95
C VAL A 91 -23.26 -4.03 2.87
N GLU A 92 -24.56 -4.26 3.04
CA GLU A 92 -25.56 -3.92 2.02
C GLU A 92 -25.92 -2.43 2.00
N ASP A 93 -25.85 -1.76 3.13
CA ASP A 93 -26.09 -0.32 3.20
C ASP A 93 -24.92 0.44 2.56
N ASP A 94 -25.24 1.26 1.57
CA ASP A 94 -24.24 1.98 0.78
C ASP A 94 -23.31 2.87 1.61
N ASP A 95 -23.88 3.59 2.57
CA ASP A 95 -23.14 4.52 3.41
C ASP A 95 -22.19 3.78 4.38
N LEU A 96 -22.64 2.66 4.91
CA LEU A 96 -21.80 1.80 5.78
C LEU A 96 -20.73 1.07 4.96
N ARG A 97 -21.05 0.67 3.73
CA ARG A 97 -20.06 0.00 2.87
C ARG A 97 -18.90 0.92 2.54
N ASP A 98 -19.15 2.20 2.33
CA ASP A 98 -18.07 3.17 2.11
C ASP A 98 -17.12 3.25 3.31
N LEU A 99 -17.63 3.11 4.53
CA LEU A 99 -16.76 3.03 5.73
C LEU A 99 -15.85 1.80 5.70
N ASP A 100 -16.38 0.66 5.29
CA ASP A 100 -15.58 -0.57 5.17
C ASP A 100 -14.53 -0.43 4.07
N VAL A 101 -14.89 0.11 2.92
CA VAL A 101 -13.99 0.34 1.79
C VAL A 101 -12.82 1.24 2.23
N ILE A 102 -13.13 2.36 2.85
CA ILE A 102 -12.11 3.30 3.37
C ILE A 102 -11.23 2.62 4.43
N SER A 103 -11.82 1.83 5.30
CA SER A 103 -11.09 1.12 6.36
C SER A 103 -10.04 0.15 5.79
N ILE A 104 -10.41 -0.63 4.80
CA ILE A 104 -9.47 -1.54 4.11
C ILE A 104 -8.34 -0.73 3.45
N GLY A 105 -8.68 0.36 2.78
CA GLY A 105 -7.68 1.23 2.16
C GLY A 105 -6.70 1.81 3.18
N MET A 106 -7.18 2.26 4.34
CA MET A 106 -6.32 2.80 5.39
C MET A 106 -5.39 1.74 5.98
N ILE A 107 -5.89 0.54 6.21
CA ILE A 107 -5.05 -0.58 6.66
C ILE A 107 -3.94 -0.84 5.65
N ASN A 108 -4.28 -0.86 4.37
CA ASN A 108 -3.30 -1.06 3.31
C ASN A 108 -2.20 0.01 3.32
N GLU A 109 -2.59 1.29 3.38
CA GLU A 109 -1.61 2.38 3.38
C GLU A 109 -0.70 2.32 4.62
N ARG A 110 -1.23 1.96 5.78
CA ARG A 110 -0.42 1.80 7.00
C ARG A 110 0.56 0.63 6.90
N LEU A 111 0.15 -0.47 6.26
CA LEU A 111 1.05 -1.59 5.98
C LEU A 111 2.20 -1.14 5.09
N GLU A 112 1.90 -0.46 3.99
CA GLU A 112 2.92 0.04 3.06
C GLU A 112 3.91 0.97 3.77
N ILE A 113 3.41 1.92 4.55
CA ILE A 113 4.26 2.87 5.27
C ILE A 113 5.19 2.12 6.23
N THR A 114 4.68 1.14 6.95
CA THR A 114 5.50 0.35 7.88
C THR A 114 6.57 -0.45 7.15
N LEU A 115 6.22 -1.08 6.03
CA LEU A 115 7.19 -1.82 5.21
C LEU A 115 8.27 -0.90 4.65
N LEU A 116 7.87 0.28 4.16
CA LEU A 116 8.78 1.26 3.60
C LEU A 116 9.71 1.86 4.67
N ASP A 117 9.19 2.16 5.87
CA ASP A 117 10.01 2.68 6.98
C ASP A 117 11.14 1.72 7.33
N ARG A 118 10.85 0.43 7.38
CA ARG A 118 11.88 -0.58 7.65
C ARG A 118 12.90 -0.68 6.54
N LEU A 119 12.45 -0.67 5.27
CA LEU A 119 13.35 -0.72 4.12
C LEU A 119 14.26 0.51 4.07
N ILE A 120 13.72 1.70 4.34
CA ILE A 120 14.50 2.95 4.36
C ILE A 120 15.57 2.87 5.45
N LEU A 121 15.22 2.45 6.66
CA LEU A 121 16.16 2.28 7.74
C LEU A 121 17.30 1.33 7.39
N VAL A 122 16.97 0.15 6.88
CA VAL A 122 17.97 -0.87 6.54
C VAL A 122 18.82 -0.42 5.34
N ALA A 123 18.24 0.27 4.36
CA ALA A 123 18.99 0.83 3.23
C ALA A 123 20.03 1.85 3.73
N ASP A 124 19.66 2.73 4.67
CA ASP A 124 20.58 3.69 5.27
C ASP A 124 21.71 2.98 6.04
N GLU A 125 21.38 1.97 6.84
CA GLU A 125 22.39 1.21 7.60
C GLU A 125 23.34 0.42 6.70
N LEU A 126 22.89 0.01 5.52
CA LEU A 126 23.71 -0.69 4.52
C LEU A 126 24.51 0.27 3.64
N GLY A 127 24.23 1.57 3.71
CA GLY A 127 24.86 2.54 2.83
C GLY A 127 24.51 2.34 1.36
N LEU A 128 23.29 1.93 1.07
CA LEU A 128 22.84 1.72 -0.32
C LEU A 128 22.81 3.04 -1.09
N PRO A 129 22.91 3.01 -2.45
CA PRO A 129 22.95 4.22 -3.25
C PRO A 129 21.77 5.15 -3.00
N GLU A 130 22.00 6.45 -3.05
CA GLU A 130 21.00 7.50 -2.83
C GLU A 130 19.72 7.31 -3.65
N PRO A 131 19.77 6.93 -4.95
CA PRO A 131 18.55 6.67 -5.71
C PRO A 131 17.65 5.58 -5.11
N THR A 132 18.23 4.58 -4.45
CA THR A 132 17.46 3.53 -3.76
C THR A 132 16.66 4.13 -2.61
N VAL A 133 17.31 4.91 -1.75
CA VAL A 133 16.66 5.55 -0.61
C VAL A 133 15.61 6.56 -1.08
N SER A 134 15.94 7.37 -2.07
CA SER A 134 15.04 8.37 -2.64
C SER A 134 13.78 7.74 -3.23
N ASN A 135 13.90 6.63 -3.95
CA ASN A 135 12.74 5.91 -4.50
C ASN A 135 11.83 5.37 -3.40
N LEU A 136 12.41 4.81 -2.34
CA LEU A 136 11.63 4.33 -1.20
C LEU A 136 10.91 5.47 -0.48
N GLN A 137 11.58 6.60 -0.30
CA GLN A 137 11.00 7.79 0.35
C GLN A 137 9.86 8.38 -0.48
N GLU A 138 9.98 8.38 -1.80
CA GLU A 138 8.92 8.87 -2.68
C GLU A 138 7.68 7.97 -2.59
N ASN A 139 7.86 6.65 -2.61
CA ASN A 139 6.76 5.71 -2.41
C ASN A 139 6.08 5.94 -1.06
N ARG A 140 6.88 6.17 -0.01
CA ARG A 140 6.34 6.45 1.33
C ARG A 140 5.53 7.75 1.36
N SER A 141 6.00 8.80 0.73
CA SER A 141 5.28 10.09 0.66
C SER A 141 3.94 9.94 -0.04
N GLU A 142 3.87 9.15 -1.10
CA GLU A 142 2.62 8.89 -1.82
C GLU A 142 1.64 8.08 -0.97
N ALA A 143 2.13 7.06 -0.25
CA ALA A 143 1.30 6.27 0.67
C ALA A 143 0.76 7.14 1.81
N GLN A 144 1.59 8.02 2.36
CA GLN A 144 1.18 8.97 3.41
C GLN A 144 0.10 9.92 2.91
N ALA A 145 0.25 10.46 1.70
CA ALA A 145 -0.75 11.34 1.10
C ALA A 145 -2.08 10.62 0.87
N ALA A 146 -2.02 9.36 0.42
CA ALA A 146 -3.22 8.54 0.24
C ALA A 146 -3.94 8.30 1.57
N LEU A 147 -3.17 7.95 2.62
CA LEU A 147 -3.73 7.75 3.96
C LEU A 147 -4.43 9.02 4.45
N GLU A 148 -3.81 10.19 4.26
CA GLU A 148 -4.39 11.47 4.67
C GLU A 148 -5.72 11.77 3.96
N ARG A 149 -5.84 11.45 2.67
CA ARG A 149 -7.10 11.61 1.95
C ARG A 149 -8.20 10.73 2.53
N MET A 150 -7.89 9.50 2.90
CA MET A 150 -8.85 8.58 3.53
C MET A 150 -9.24 9.05 4.93
N GLN A 151 -8.28 9.53 5.71
CA GLN A 151 -8.53 10.12 7.03
C GLN A 151 -9.42 11.35 6.92
N GLN A 152 -9.22 12.17 5.90
CA GLN A 152 -10.04 13.36 5.67
C GLN A 152 -11.49 12.98 5.37
N PHE A 153 -11.72 11.92 4.60
CA PHE A 153 -13.08 11.41 4.38
C PHE A 153 -13.78 11.08 5.69
N LEU A 154 -13.09 10.39 6.61
CA LEU A 154 -13.66 10.04 7.92
C LEU A 154 -13.92 11.28 8.76
N GLU A 155 -13.02 12.25 8.76
CA GLU A 155 -13.17 13.49 9.51
C GLU A 155 -14.36 14.31 9.00
N ASP A 156 -14.50 14.45 7.69
CA ASP A 156 -15.62 15.16 7.07
C ASP A 156 -16.95 14.50 7.41
N ARG A 157 -16.99 13.17 7.43
CA ARG A 157 -18.17 12.41 7.82
C ARG A 157 -18.52 12.65 9.28
N ARG A 158 -17.54 12.66 10.18
CA ARG A 158 -17.72 12.91 11.59
C ARG A 158 -18.29 14.32 11.85
N VAL A 159 -17.74 15.33 11.18
CA VAL A 159 -18.20 16.72 11.27
C VAL A 159 -19.61 16.87 10.72
N GLY A 160 -19.91 16.23 9.56
CA GLY A 160 -21.24 16.25 8.98
C GLY A 160 -22.32 15.66 9.89
N GLN A 161 -21.97 14.66 10.69
CA GLN A 161 -22.91 14.05 11.65
C GLN A 161 -23.11 14.88 12.90
N SER A 162 -22.19 15.78 13.24
CA SER A 162 -22.26 16.64 14.42
C SER A 162 -23.16 17.87 14.21
N SER A 163 -23.52 18.15 12.98
CA SER A 163 -24.42 19.27 12.61
C SER A 163 -25.90 18.81 12.52
#